data_39d3b7b3bef18e6c92a966c9b2fd2c13
#
_entry.id   39d3b7b3bef18e6c92a966c9b2fd2c13
#
_cell.length_a   1.000
_cell.length_b   1.000
_cell.length_c   1.000
_cell.angle_alpha   90.00
_cell.angle_beta   90.00
_cell.angle_gamma   90.00
#
_symmetry.space_group_name_H-M   'P 1'
#
loop_
_entity.id
_entity.type
_entity.pdbx_description
1 polymer ?
#
loop_
_entity_poly.entity_id
_entity_poly.type
_entity_poly.pdbx_seq_one_letter_code
_entity_poly.pdbx_strand_id
1 'polypeptide(L)'
;MKKETLRDQLVHFTLCQGIGATASIQMIAALIDQPTSSLYELSQLVGLSASKRTAFITSYHKINFEEIKKLYQKMHIGWVTILDDDYPDYLKHIYNPPAVLFYQGNKELLRKKMLAVVGARKNTLYGVRALKQILPGLIASDFLIVSGLATGIDYEAHQLTLELSGETIGVVGTGLDLCYPKENQDLQKKLAKEHLVLSEYPLGTKPLKQHFPMRNRIISGLAIGTLVIEAAARSGSLITANLALAEGREVFALPGNITSSLSAGTNELIAKGAKCVTKTEDILEEFYQ
;
A
#
# COMPACT_ATOMS: atom_id res chain seq x y z
N MET A 1 -3.11 -32.92 13.93
CA MET A 1 -3.13 -31.62 13.22
C MET A 1 -2.70 -30.54 14.20
N LYS A 2 -1.66 -29.74 13.91
CA LYS A 2 -1.34 -28.55 14.71
C LYS A 2 -2.51 -27.57 14.56
N LYS A 3 -3.04 -27.08 15.69
CA LYS A 3 -4.09 -26.05 15.72
C LYS A 3 -3.50 -24.79 15.03
N GLU A 4 -4.18 -24.24 14.02
CA GLU A 4 -3.74 -22.98 13.39
C GLU A 4 -3.66 -21.89 14.45
N THR A 5 -2.63 -21.06 14.37
CA THR A 5 -2.53 -19.86 15.20
C THR A 5 -3.55 -18.82 14.74
N LEU A 6 -3.92 -17.86 15.59
CA LEU A 6 -4.81 -16.75 15.18
C LEU A 6 -4.26 -16.00 13.96
N ARG A 7 -2.94 -15.87 13.88
CA ARG A 7 -2.23 -15.30 12.74
C ARG A 7 -2.48 -16.10 11.47
N ASP A 8 -2.32 -17.40 11.50
CA ASP A 8 -2.57 -18.29 10.37
C ASP A 8 -4.05 -18.28 9.96
N GLN A 9 -4.96 -18.25 10.93
CA GLN A 9 -6.41 -18.12 10.66
C GLN A 9 -6.76 -16.81 9.96
N LEU A 10 -6.13 -15.68 10.35
CA LEU A 10 -6.35 -14.40 9.69
C LEU A 10 -5.90 -14.43 8.22
N VAL A 11 -4.75 -15.04 7.95
CA VAL A 11 -4.28 -15.26 6.56
C VAL A 11 -5.25 -16.16 5.81
N HIS A 12 -5.69 -17.27 6.41
CA HIS A 12 -6.66 -18.18 5.79
C HIS A 12 -7.98 -17.47 5.45
N PHE A 13 -8.50 -16.64 6.36
CA PHE A 13 -9.69 -15.82 6.09
C PHE A 13 -9.49 -14.88 4.91
N THR A 14 -8.32 -14.23 4.81
CA THR A 14 -8.00 -13.33 3.70
C THR A 14 -7.97 -14.03 2.34
N LEU A 15 -7.68 -15.33 2.31
CA LEU A 15 -7.73 -16.15 1.10
C LEU A 15 -9.15 -16.55 0.70
N CYS A 16 -10.13 -16.43 1.62
CA CYS A 16 -11.49 -16.89 1.41
C CYS A 16 -12.34 -15.87 0.62
N GLN A 17 -13.32 -16.38 -0.11
CA GLN A 17 -14.34 -15.56 -0.78
C GLN A 17 -15.38 -15.02 0.20
N GLY A 18 -16.03 -13.91 -0.12
CA GLY A 18 -17.19 -13.40 0.64
C GLY A 18 -16.86 -12.67 1.92
N ILE A 19 -15.60 -12.54 2.30
CA ILE A 19 -15.12 -11.83 3.49
C ILE A 19 -14.11 -10.74 3.10
N GLY A 20 -14.10 -9.61 3.81
CA GLY A 20 -13.14 -8.53 3.65
C GLY A 20 -12.28 -8.34 4.89
N ALA A 21 -11.26 -7.48 4.81
CA ALA A 21 -10.28 -7.25 5.87
C ALA A 21 -10.94 -6.93 7.22
N THR A 22 -11.85 -5.97 7.26
CA THR A 22 -12.55 -5.55 8.50
C THR A 22 -13.28 -6.72 9.17
N ALA A 23 -14.05 -7.51 8.39
CA ALA A 23 -14.76 -8.65 8.93
C ALA A 23 -13.80 -9.76 9.41
N SER A 24 -12.70 -9.99 8.68
CA SER A 24 -11.64 -10.94 9.11
C SER A 24 -11.02 -10.54 10.44
N ILE A 25 -10.70 -9.26 10.62
CA ILE A 25 -10.15 -8.73 11.88
C ILE A 25 -11.16 -8.89 13.02
N GLN A 26 -12.43 -8.56 12.80
CA GLN A 26 -13.48 -8.71 13.80
C GLN A 26 -13.71 -10.18 14.20
N MET A 27 -13.65 -11.11 13.23
CA MET A 27 -13.76 -12.55 13.53
C MET A 27 -12.56 -13.04 14.37
N ILE A 28 -11.35 -12.56 14.10
CA ILE A 28 -10.20 -12.90 14.92
C ILE A 28 -10.33 -12.32 16.33
N ALA A 29 -10.80 -11.09 16.47
CA ALA A 29 -11.07 -10.50 17.80
C ALA A 29 -12.08 -11.35 18.58
N ALA A 30 -13.16 -11.78 17.93
CA ALA A 30 -14.16 -12.67 18.55
C ALA A 30 -13.57 -14.05 18.94
N LEU A 31 -12.63 -14.59 18.16
CA LEU A 31 -11.93 -15.84 18.51
C LEU A 31 -10.99 -15.70 19.71
N ILE A 32 -10.47 -14.51 19.99
CA ILE A 32 -9.68 -14.24 21.20
C ILE A 32 -10.58 -14.36 22.43
N ASP A 33 -11.78 -13.77 22.36
CA ASP A 33 -12.75 -13.78 23.47
C ASP A 33 -13.44 -15.12 23.62
N GLN A 34 -13.76 -15.79 22.51
CA GLN A 34 -14.50 -17.07 22.45
C GLN A 34 -13.80 -18.06 21.50
N PRO A 35 -12.76 -18.77 21.95
CA PRO A 35 -11.93 -19.66 21.11
C PRO A 35 -12.65 -20.87 20.50
N THR A 36 -13.84 -21.20 20.99
CA THR A 36 -14.63 -22.35 20.54
C THR A 36 -15.69 -21.99 19.50
N SER A 37 -15.82 -20.72 19.12
CA SER A 37 -16.81 -20.25 18.15
C SER A 37 -16.60 -20.92 16.78
N SER A 38 -17.71 -21.38 16.20
CA SER A 38 -17.72 -21.93 14.84
C SER A 38 -17.60 -20.83 13.78
N LEU A 39 -17.16 -21.18 12.57
CA LEU A 39 -17.14 -20.23 11.43
C LEU A 39 -18.52 -19.65 11.14
N TYR A 40 -19.58 -20.42 11.39
CA TYR A 40 -20.95 -19.96 11.19
C TYR A 40 -21.29 -18.85 12.20
N GLU A 41 -21.04 -19.06 13.50
CA GLU A 41 -21.28 -18.06 14.55
C GLU A 41 -20.46 -16.79 14.31
N LEU A 42 -19.15 -16.92 14.01
CA LEU A 42 -18.29 -15.80 13.67
C LEU A 42 -18.82 -14.99 12.49
N SER A 43 -19.27 -15.69 11.43
CA SER A 43 -19.81 -15.04 10.23
C SER A 43 -21.15 -14.32 10.45
N GLN A 44 -21.95 -14.79 11.42
CA GLN A 44 -23.15 -14.09 11.88
C GLN A 44 -22.81 -12.84 12.69
N LEU A 45 -21.86 -12.96 13.61
CA LEU A 45 -21.43 -11.87 14.49
C LEU A 45 -20.93 -10.65 13.68
N VAL A 46 -20.19 -10.88 12.60
CA VAL A 46 -19.69 -9.79 11.72
C VAL A 46 -20.72 -9.39 10.63
N GLY A 47 -21.94 -9.87 10.69
CA GLY A 47 -23.06 -9.46 9.82
C GLY A 47 -22.92 -9.90 8.36
N LEU A 48 -22.23 -11.01 8.05
CA LEU A 48 -22.18 -11.50 6.68
C LEU A 48 -23.57 -11.93 6.20
N SER A 49 -23.98 -11.45 5.02
CA SER A 49 -25.21 -11.95 4.37
C SER A 49 -25.14 -13.45 4.12
N ALA A 50 -26.30 -14.12 3.99
CA ALA A 50 -26.36 -15.57 3.79
C ALA A 50 -25.48 -16.05 2.61
N SER A 51 -25.50 -15.33 1.47
CA SER A 51 -24.69 -15.67 0.30
C SER A 51 -23.18 -15.53 0.56
N LYS A 52 -22.76 -14.44 1.21
CA LYS A 52 -21.34 -14.22 1.58
C LYS A 52 -20.87 -15.25 2.60
N ARG A 53 -21.72 -15.59 3.59
CA ARG A 53 -21.41 -16.62 4.59
C ARG A 53 -21.21 -17.99 3.95
N THR A 54 -22.10 -18.40 3.06
CA THR A 54 -21.95 -19.66 2.33
C THR A 54 -20.67 -19.66 1.51
N ALA A 55 -20.36 -18.59 0.77
CA ALA A 55 -19.13 -18.48 0.00
C ALA A 55 -17.89 -18.56 0.89
N PHE A 56 -17.90 -17.88 2.05
CA PHE A 56 -16.81 -17.89 3.01
C PHE A 56 -16.55 -19.29 3.57
N ILE A 57 -17.57 -19.94 4.14
CA ILE A 57 -17.43 -21.27 4.77
C ILE A 57 -17.03 -22.32 3.73
N THR A 58 -17.62 -22.29 2.53
CA THR A 58 -17.27 -23.21 1.45
C THR A 58 -15.83 -23.03 1.00
N SER A 59 -15.38 -21.78 0.82
CA SER A 59 -13.99 -21.52 0.40
C SER A 59 -13.00 -21.88 1.50
N TYR A 60 -13.31 -21.62 2.77
CA TYR A 60 -12.47 -21.98 3.90
C TYR A 60 -12.16 -23.48 3.93
N HIS A 61 -13.18 -24.34 3.83
CA HIS A 61 -13.00 -25.80 3.82
C HIS A 61 -12.34 -26.34 2.56
N LYS A 62 -12.45 -25.61 1.44
CA LYS A 62 -11.82 -25.98 0.16
C LYS A 62 -10.34 -25.66 0.10
N ILE A 63 -9.89 -24.62 0.80
CA ILE A 63 -8.50 -24.17 0.79
C ILE A 63 -7.65 -25.08 1.68
N ASN A 64 -6.67 -25.76 1.08
CA ASN A 64 -5.61 -26.44 1.84
C ASN A 64 -4.53 -25.41 2.22
N PHE A 65 -4.65 -24.85 3.43
CA PHE A 65 -3.77 -23.77 3.88
C PHE A 65 -2.29 -24.19 3.96
N GLU A 66 -1.99 -25.44 4.27
CA GLU A 66 -0.61 -25.95 4.29
C GLU A 66 0.01 -26.00 2.89
N GLU A 67 -0.77 -26.33 1.86
CA GLU A 67 -0.29 -26.25 0.47
C GLU A 67 -0.07 -24.80 0.05
N ILE A 68 -0.94 -23.89 0.46
CA ILE A 68 -0.76 -22.46 0.21
C ILE A 68 0.53 -21.95 0.86
N LYS A 69 0.79 -22.28 2.11
CA LYS A 69 2.05 -21.91 2.79
C LYS A 69 3.29 -22.39 2.00
N LYS A 70 3.29 -23.64 1.56
CA LYS A 70 4.38 -24.18 0.74
C LYS A 70 4.56 -23.47 -0.59
N LEU A 71 3.44 -23.10 -1.26
CA LEU A 71 3.47 -22.34 -2.51
C LEU A 71 4.09 -20.96 -2.31
N TYR A 72 3.64 -20.21 -1.31
CA TYR A 72 4.14 -18.88 -1.01
C TYR A 72 5.64 -18.92 -0.64
N GLN A 73 6.04 -19.90 0.19
CA GLN A 73 7.44 -20.10 0.53
C GLN A 73 8.31 -20.41 -0.72
N LYS A 74 7.82 -21.27 -1.64
CA LYS A 74 8.52 -21.55 -2.91
C LYS A 74 8.68 -20.31 -3.78
N MET A 75 7.75 -19.37 -3.71
CA MET A 75 7.78 -18.12 -4.46
C MET A 75 8.51 -16.99 -3.70
N HIS A 76 9.13 -17.28 -2.56
CA HIS A 76 9.76 -16.30 -1.67
C HIS A 76 8.81 -15.16 -1.28
N ILE A 77 7.54 -15.48 -1.06
CA ILE A 77 6.52 -14.53 -0.61
C ILE A 77 6.24 -14.81 0.86
N GLY A 78 6.40 -13.78 1.68
CA GLY A 78 5.98 -13.78 3.07
C GLY A 78 4.68 -12.98 3.25
N TRP A 79 4.23 -12.93 4.50
CA TRP A 79 3.14 -12.05 4.91
C TRP A 79 3.38 -11.49 6.30
N VAL A 80 2.87 -10.31 6.53
CA VAL A 80 2.72 -9.68 7.84
C VAL A 80 1.24 -9.40 8.06
N THR A 81 0.78 -9.64 9.28
CA THR A 81 -0.62 -9.46 9.67
C THR A 81 -0.75 -8.31 10.67
N ILE A 82 -1.93 -7.74 10.79
CA ILE A 82 -2.21 -6.68 11.77
C ILE A 82 -1.99 -7.12 13.24
N LEU A 83 -1.82 -8.43 13.47
CA LEU A 83 -1.51 -9.01 14.77
C LEU A 83 -0.01 -9.09 15.06
N ASP A 84 0.84 -8.87 14.06
CA ASP A 84 2.28 -8.99 14.19
C ASP A 84 2.89 -7.68 14.73
N ASP A 85 3.89 -7.77 15.59
CA ASP A 85 4.58 -6.60 16.18
C ASP A 85 5.34 -5.77 15.13
N ASP A 86 5.70 -6.38 14.00
CA ASP A 86 6.38 -5.73 12.88
C ASP A 86 5.41 -5.21 11.79
N TYR A 87 4.10 -5.23 12.07
CA TYR A 87 3.13 -4.56 11.21
C TYR A 87 3.28 -3.02 11.34
N PRO A 88 3.34 -2.26 10.21
CA PRO A 88 3.62 -0.84 10.28
C PRO A 88 2.58 -0.05 11.12
N ASP A 89 3.06 0.65 12.16
CA ASP A 89 2.18 1.37 13.10
C ASP A 89 1.30 2.41 12.40
N TYR A 90 1.89 3.18 11.48
CA TYR A 90 1.12 4.16 10.73
C TYR A 90 -0.02 3.52 9.93
N LEU A 91 0.21 2.36 9.30
CA LEU A 91 -0.78 1.64 8.53
C LEU A 91 -1.85 0.98 9.43
N LYS A 92 -1.49 0.59 10.64
CA LYS A 92 -2.41 -0.02 11.62
C LYS A 92 -3.54 0.92 12.02
N HIS A 93 -3.29 2.22 12.01
CA HIS A 93 -4.20 3.25 12.50
C HIS A 93 -5.05 3.92 11.42
N ILE A 94 -4.96 3.51 10.16
CA ILE A 94 -5.86 4.05 9.13
C ILE A 94 -7.29 3.49 9.28
N TYR A 95 -8.28 4.20 8.72
CA TYR A 95 -9.70 3.82 8.81
C TYR A 95 -10.01 2.37 8.42
N ASN A 96 -9.32 1.82 7.43
CA ASN A 96 -9.52 0.44 6.96
C ASN A 96 -8.17 -0.23 6.72
N PRO A 97 -7.46 -0.66 7.79
CA PRO A 97 -6.16 -1.29 7.65
C PRO A 97 -6.26 -2.64 6.95
N PRO A 98 -5.29 -3.02 6.10
CA PRO A 98 -5.22 -4.37 5.57
C PRO A 98 -4.99 -5.38 6.69
N ALA A 99 -5.81 -6.44 6.74
CA ALA A 99 -5.66 -7.50 7.72
C ALA A 99 -4.33 -8.25 7.55
N VAL A 100 -3.93 -8.42 6.28
CA VAL A 100 -2.71 -9.11 5.86
C VAL A 100 -2.07 -8.33 4.73
N LEU A 101 -0.75 -8.18 4.78
CA LEU A 101 0.08 -7.71 3.68
C LEU A 101 0.97 -8.86 3.23
N PHE A 102 0.80 -9.29 2.00
CA PHE A 102 1.77 -10.17 1.34
C PHE A 102 2.95 -9.34 0.86
N TYR A 103 4.16 -9.88 1.01
CA TYR A 103 5.37 -9.18 0.61
C TYR A 103 6.35 -10.07 -0.12
N GLN A 104 7.17 -9.45 -0.97
CA GLN A 104 8.34 -10.06 -1.59
C GLN A 104 9.51 -9.08 -1.48
N GLY A 105 10.64 -9.57 -0.96
CA GLY A 105 11.83 -8.74 -0.69
C GLY A 105 12.13 -8.56 0.80
N ASN A 106 12.80 -7.45 1.13
CA ASN A 106 13.28 -7.16 2.47
C ASN A 106 12.19 -6.51 3.35
N LYS A 107 11.57 -7.30 4.23
CA LYS A 107 10.51 -6.80 5.13
C LYS A 107 10.99 -5.80 6.19
N GLU A 108 12.30 -5.76 6.51
CA GLU A 108 12.84 -4.82 7.50
C GLU A 108 12.64 -3.36 7.06
N LEU A 109 12.43 -3.13 5.76
CA LEU A 109 12.09 -1.82 5.23
C LEU A 109 10.75 -1.27 5.78
N LEU A 110 9.87 -2.13 6.31
CA LEU A 110 8.61 -1.72 6.94
C LEU A 110 8.81 -0.89 8.22
N ARG A 111 10.00 -0.93 8.82
CA ARG A 111 10.34 -0.20 10.05
C ARG A 111 10.89 1.19 9.81
N LYS A 112 11.17 1.54 8.54
CA LYS A 112 11.81 2.81 8.19
C LYS A 112 10.83 3.97 8.13
N LYS A 113 11.36 5.19 8.22
CA LYS A 113 10.61 6.43 8.01
C LYS A 113 10.29 6.57 6.52
N MET A 114 9.00 6.66 6.17
CA MET A 114 8.54 6.58 4.79
C MET A 114 7.88 7.87 4.34
N LEU A 115 8.16 8.29 3.09
CA LEU A 115 7.42 9.32 2.38
C LEU A 115 6.76 8.72 1.14
N ALA A 116 5.46 8.92 0.98
CA ALA A 116 4.75 8.54 -0.23
C ALA A 116 5.02 9.56 -1.34
N VAL A 117 5.39 9.11 -2.53
CA VAL A 117 5.59 9.95 -3.71
C VAL A 117 4.66 9.46 -4.81
N VAL A 118 3.74 10.34 -5.23
CA VAL A 118 2.70 10.00 -6.20
C VAL A 118 2.53 11.10 -7.23
N GLY A 119 1.91 10.76 -8.38
CA GLY A 119 1.65 11.78 -9.38
C GLY A 119 0.99 11.26 -10.65
N ALA A 120 1.11 12.05 -11.72
CA ALA A 120 0.52 11.76 -13.01
C ALA A 120 1.14 10.52 -13.66
N ARG A 121 0.28 9.66 -14.24
CA ARG A 121 0.72 8.49 -15.03
C ARG A 121 1.37 8.87 -16.37
N LYS A 122 1.04 10.05 -16.89
CA LYS A 122 1.67 10.66 -18.07
C LYS A 122 2.35 11.94 -17.60
N ASN A 123 3.48 11.79 -16.92
CA ASN A 123 4.25 12.89 -16.38
C ASN A 123 4.92 13.72 -17.48
N THR A 124 5.32 14.93 -17.13
CA THR A 124 6.09 15.81 -18.02
C THR A 124 7.58 15.81 -17.65
N LEU A 125 8.39 16.47 -18.45
CA LEU A 125 9.81 16.73 -18.10
C LEU A 125 9.93 17.57 -16.83
N TYR A 126 8.93 18.41 -16.51
CA TYR A 126 8.91 19.16 -15.26
C TYR A 126 8.85 18.21 -14.06
N GLY A 127 7.93 17.22 -14.05
CA GLY A 127 7.82 16.25 -12.97
C GLY A 127 9.11 15.46 -12.74
N VAL A 128 9.78 15.02 -13.82
CA VAL A 128 11.08 14.33 -13.72
C VAL A 128 12.17 15.24 -13.12
N ARG A 129 12.25 16.51 -13.58
CA ARG A 129 13.21 17.48 -13.06
C ARG A 129 12.95 17.79 -11.58
N ALA A 130 11.68 17.93 -11.21
CA ALA A 130 11.28 18.16 -9.83
C ALA A 130 11.66 16.98 -8.91
N LEU A 131 11.43 15.74 -9.34
CA LEU A 131 11.90 14.55 -8.62
C LEU A 131 13.43 14.58 -8.42
N LYS A 132 14.21 14.89 -9.47
CA LYS A 132 15.67 14.99 -9.41
C LYS A 132 16.17 16.10 -8.48
N GLN A 133 15.37 17.12 -8.24
CA GLN A 133 15.69 18.19 -7.30
C GLN A 133 15.36 17.82 -5.85
N ILE A 134 14.24 17.10 -5.62
CA ILE A 134 13.72 16.85 -4.28
C ILE A 134 14.21 15.54 -3.67
N LEU A 135 14.21 14.43 -4.43
CA LEU A 135 14.50 13.10 -3.87
C LEU A 135 15.93 12.95 -3.29
N PRO A 136 17.00 13.54 -3.86
CA PRO A 136 18.35 13.36 -3.31
C PRO A 136 18.45 13.79 -1.84
N GLY A 137 17.87 14.92 -1.48
CA GLY A 137 17.87 15.41 -0.10
C GLY A 137 17.02 14.57 0.85
N LEU A 138 15.88 14.02 0.37
CA LEU A 138 15.04 13.11 1.15
C LEU A 138 15.78 11.80 1.44
N ILE A 139 16.43 11.22 0.43
CA ILE A 139 17.20 9.98 0.58
C ILE A 139 18.40 10.20 1.50
N ALA A 140 19.11 11.32 1.37
CA ALA A 140 20.21 11.70 2.26
C ALA A 140 19.74 11.89 3.73
N SER A 141 18.45 12.15 3.95
CA SER A 141 17.81 12.28 5.26
C SER A 141 17.10 10.97 5.71
N ASP A 142 17.53 9.83 5.20
CA ASP A 142 17.03 8.48 5.54
C ASP A 142 15.53 8.25 5.29
N PHE A 143 14.92 9.02 4.38
CA PHE A 143 13.57 8.71 3.93
C PHE A 143 13.55 7.56 2.93
N LEU A 144 12.74 6.55 3.23
CA LEU A 144 12.37 5.51 2.28
C LEU A 144 11.18 6.00 1.43
N ILE A 145 11.24 5.79 0.12
CA ILE A 145 10.20 6.22 -0.82
C ILE A 145 9.17 5.10 -1.02
N VAL A 146 7.89 5.42 -0.79
CA VAL A 146 6.77 4.50 -1.07
C VAL A 146 5.99 4.99 -2.27
N SER A 147 5.71 4.11 -3.23
CA SER A 147 4.86 4.45 -4.37
C SER A 147 4.12 3.23 -4.94
N GLY A 148 3.34 3.44 -6.00
CA GLY A 148 2.37 2.48 -6.49
C GLY A 148 2.82 1.63 -7.68
N LEU A 149 4.06 1.72 -8.14
CA LEU A 149 4.51 1.02 -9.34
C LEU A 149 3.63 1.29 -10.59
N ALA A 150 2.89 2.40 -10.63
CA ALA A 150 2.18 2.85 -11.82
C ALA A 150 3.17 3.44 -12.85
N THR A 151 2.71 3.68 -14.08
CA THR A 151 3.48 4.49 -15.04
C THR A 151 3.64 5.93 -14.55
N GLY A 152 4.60 6.66 -15.11
CA GLY A 152 4.81 8.08 -14.84
C GLY A 152 5.54 8.32 -13.52
N ILE A 153 5.03 9.23 -12.70
CA ILE A 153 5.71 9.69 -11.48
C ILE A 153 6.08 8.54 -10.53
N ASP A 154 5.19 7.55 -10.36
CA ASP A 154 5.48 6.39 -9.50
C ASP A 154 6.73 5.64 -9.99
N TYR A 155 6.79 5.36 -11.30
CA TYR A 155 7.93 4.71 -11.94
C TYR A 155 9.22 5.54 -11.79
N GLU A 156 9.16 6.82 -12.13
CA GLU A 156 10.31 7.74 -12.05
C GLU A 156 10.83 7.87 -10.61
N ALA A 157 9.92 7.92 -9.62
CA ALA A 157 10.30 7.99 -8.22
C ALA A 157 11.07 6.74 -7.77
N HIS A 158 10.59 5.55 -8.14
CA HIS A 158 11.31 4.31 -7.84
C HIS A 158 12.67 4.26 -8.54
N GLN A 159 12.73 4.54 -9.85
CA GLN A 159 13.96 4.49 -10.63
C GLN A 159 15.00 5.45 -10.08
N LEU A 160 14.63 6.70 -9.85
CA LEU A 160 15.55 7.69 -9.30
C LEU A 160 16.03 7.31 -7.88
N THR A 161 15.15 6.74 -7.05
CA THR A 161 15.54 6.25 -5.73
C THR A 161 16.60 5.14 -5.84
N LEU A 162 16.46 4.22 -6.80
CA LEU A 162 17.45 3.18 -7.07
C LEU A 162 18.78 3.74 -7.59
N GLU A 163 18.73 4.73 -8.49
CA GLU A 163 19.92 5.42 -9.02
C GLU A 163 20.71 6.13 -7.91
N LEU A 164 20.01 6.64 -6.90
CA LEU A 164 20.60 7.32 -5.74
C LEU A 164 20.99 6.35 -4.60
N SER A 165 20.92 5.03 -4.84
CA SER A 165 21.16 4.00 -3.82
C SER A 165 20.26 4.14 -2.58
N GLY A 166 19.09 4.75 -2.74
CA GLY A 166 18.07 4.85 -1.71
C GLY A 166 17.20 3.59 -1.64
N GLU A 167 16.31 3.54 -0.67
CA GLU A 167 15.40 2.42 -0.45
C GLU A 167 13.97 2.77 -0.83
N THR A 168 13.25 1.77 -1.38
CA THR A 168 11.89 2.02 -1.86
C THR A 168 10.98 0.82 -1.67
N ILE A 169 9.68 1.10 -1.47
CA ILE A 169 8.60 0.10 -1.37
C ILE A 169 7.60 0.34 -2.49
N GLY A 170 7.40 -0.68 -3.31
CA GLY A 170 6.33 -0.70 -4.30
C GLY A 170 5.07 -1.36 -3.73
N VAL A 171 3.92 -0.67 -3.76
CA VAL A 171 2.64 -1.28 -3.40
C VAL A 171 1.86 -1.60 -4.66
N VAL A 172 1.32 -2.81 -4.81
CA VAL A 172 0.58 -3.22 -6.01
C VAL A 172 -0.89 -3.53 -5.71
N GLY A 173 -1.75 -3.40 -6.73
CA GLY A 173 -3.20 -3.70 -6.65
C GLY A 173 -3.57 -5.06 -7.24
N THR A 174 -2.61 -5.99 -7.31
CA THR A 174 -2.73 -7.35 -7.86
C THR A 174 -2.08 -8.34 -6.91
N GLY A 175 -2.25 -9.64 -7.13
CA GLY A 175 -1.36 -10.64 -6.52
C GLY A 175 0.10 -10.38 -6.92
N LEU A 176 1.04 -10.75 -6.06
CA LEU A 176 2.49 -10.52 -6.28
C LEU A 176 3.06 -11.33 -7.46
N ASP A 177 2.36 -12.34 -7.92
CA ASP A 177 2.67 -13.13 -9.12
C ASP A 177 2.31 -12.41 -10.42
N LEU A 178 1.61 -11.27 -10.35
CA LEU A 178 1.18 -10.49 -11.50
C LEU A 178 1.81 -9.09 -11.48
N CYS A 179 2.14 -8.58 -12.68
CA CYS A 179 2.61 -7.22 -12.85
C CYS A 179 1.59 -6.40 -13.65
N TYR A 180 1.27 -5.22 -13.13
CA TYR A 180 0.45 -4.24 -13.82
C TYR A 180 0.89 -2.81 -13.46
N PRO A 181 1.21 -1.97 -14.45
CA PRO A 181 1.26 -2.28 -15.88
C PRO A 181 2.43 -3.21 -16.25
N LYS A 182 2.32 -3.94 -17.36
CA LYS A 182 3.34 -4.93 -17.77
C LYS A 182 4.70 -4.30 -18.08
N GLU A 183 4.70 -3.04 -18.50
CA GLU A 183 5.90 -2.26 -18.81
C GLU A 183 6.82 -2.11 -17.58
N ASN A 184 6.26 -2.14 -16.38
CA ASN A 184 7.00 -2.00 -15.13
C ASN A 184 7.47 -3.34 -14.53
N GLN A 185 7.39 -4.45 -15.30
CA GLN A 185 7.71 -5.78 -14.79
C GLN A 185 9.14 -5.91 -14.28
N ASP A 186 10.11 -5.34 -15.00
CA ASP A 186 11.52 -5.44 -14.61
C ASP A 186 11.80 -4.61 -13.35
N LEU A 187 11.16 -3.45 -13.21
CA LEU A 187 11.22 -2.66 -11.98
C LEU A 187 10.60 -3.42 -10.81
N GLN A 188 9.40 -4.00 -10.98
CA GLN A 188 8.77 -4.79 -9.91
C GLN A 188 9.64 -5.96 -9.47
N LYS A 189 10.26 -6.69 -10.41
CA LYS A 189 11.20 -7.78 -10.10
C LYS A 189 12.43 -7.28 -9.35
N LYS A 190 12.98 -6.13 -9.76
CA LYS A 190 14.14 -5.53 -9.08
C LYS A 190 13.79 -5.15 -7.64
N LEU A 191 12.64 -4.50 -7.42
CA LEU A 191 12.18 -4.16 -6.08
C LEU A 191 11.93 -5.42 -5.24
N ALA A 192 11.31 -6.45 -5.81
CA ALA A 192 11.05 -7.71 -5.12
C ALA A 192 12.35 -8.45 -4.71
N LYS A 193 13.46 -8.23 -5.40
CA LYS A 193 14.75 -8.85 -5.10
C LYS A 193 15.60 -8.03 -4.12
N GLU A 194 15.64 -6.72 -4.28
CA GLU A 194 16.64 -5.83 -3.62
C GLU A 194 15.98 -4.89 -2.61
N HIS A 195 14.66 -4.67 -2.70
CA HIS A 195 13.88 -3.78 -1.87
C HIS A 195 12.62 -4.49 -1.34
N LEU A 196 11.42 -3.93 -1.52
CA LEU A 196 10.18 -4.53 -1.05
C LEU A 196 9.02 -4.24 -2.00
N VAL A 197 8.23 -5.27 -2.30
CA VAL A 197 6.93 -5.15 -2.97
C VAL A 197 5.85 -5.68 -2.05
N LEU A 198 4.75 -4.92 -1.90
CA LEU A 198 3.63 -5.23 -1.03
C LEU A 198 2.34 -5.40 -1.81
N SER A 199 1.49 -6.29 -1.34
CA SER A 199 0.11 -6.43 -1.81
C SER A 199 -0.83 -6.86 -0.70
N GLU A 200 -2.05 -6.34 -0.68
CA GLU A 200 -3.14 -6.85 0.14
C GLU A 200 -3.83 -8.07 -0.50
N TYR A 201 -3.53 -8.33 -1.76
CA TYR A 201 -4.25 -9.31 -2.56
C TYR A 201 -3.52 -10.65 -2.64
N PRO A 202 -4.23 -11.79 -2.50
CA PRO A 202 -3.67 -13.13 -2.71
C PRO A 202 -3.14 -13.32 -4.14
N LEU A 203 -2.27 -14.32 -4.31
CA LEU A 203 -1.79 -14.76 -5.63
C LEU A 203 -2.96 -15.01 -6.60
N GLY A 204 -2.75 -14.75 -7.87
CA GLY A 204 -3.73 -14.89 -8.94
C GLY A 204 -4.75 -13.75 -9.02
N THR A 205 -4.72 -12.78 -8.10
CA THR A 205 -5.67 -11.65 -8.13
C THR A 205 -5.33 -10.70 -9.27
N LYS A 206 -6.23 -10.62 -10.26
CA LYS A 206 -6.08 -9.78 -11.46
C LYS A 206 -6.27 -8.29 -11.15
N PRO A 207 -5.71 -7.38 -11.98
CA PRO A 207 -5.91 -5.94 -11.81
C PRO A 207 -7.37 -5.58 -12.10
N LEU A 208 -8.08 -5.08 -11.09
CA LEU A 208 -9.42 -4.53 -11.21
C LEU A 208 -9.39 -3.03 -10.91
N LYS A 209 -10.25 -2.25 -11.57
CA LYS A 209 -10.29 -0.78 -11.41
C LYS A 209 -10.42 -0.35 -9.94
N GLN A 210 -11.22 -1.07 -9.17
CA GLN A 210 -11.46 -0.80 -7.75
C GLN A 210 -10.25 -1.11 -6.84
N HIS A 211 -9.32 -1.97 -7.26
CA HIS A 211 -8.15 -2.31 -6.46
C HIS A 211 -7.16 -1.15 -6.34
N PHE A 212 -7.09 -0.26 -7.33
CA PHE A 212 -6.13 0.84 -7.32
C PHE A 212 -6.45 1.91 -6.26
N PRO A 213 -7.70 2.41 -6.11
CA PRO A 213 -8.04 3.28 -4.98
C PRO A 213 -7.85 2.59 -3.63
N MET A 214 -8.22 1.30 -3.52
CA MET A 214 -8.03 0.54 -2.28
C MET A 214 -6.55 0.38 -1.93
N ARG A 215 -5.67 0.13 -2.92
CA ARG A 215 -4.23 0.06 -2.73
C ARG A 215 -3.66 1.42 -2.28
N ASN A 216 -4.17 2.54 -2.79
CA ASN A 216 -3.64 3.86 -2.49
C ASN A 216 -3.71 4.22 -0.99
N ARG A 217 -4.70 3.69 -0.23
CA ARG A 217 -4.73 3.84 1.23
C ARG A 217 -3.54 3.19 1.94
N ILE A 218 -2.97 2.15 1.32
CA ILE A 218 -1.78 1.50 1.86
C ILE A 218 -0.56 2.37 1.61
N ILE A 219 -0.46 3.02 0.43
CA ILE A 219 0.64 3.94 0.13
C ILE A 219 0.65 5.10 1.11
N SER A 220 -0.48 5.82 1.26
CA SER A 220 -0.59 6.93 2.21
C SER A 220 -0.48 6.47 3.67
N GLY A 221 -1.04 5.29 3.98
CA GLY A 221 -1.04 4.73 5.33
C GLY A 221 0.32 4.26 5.84
N LEU A 222 1.23 3.84 4.96
CA LEU A 222 2.60 3.49 5.31
C LEU A 222 3.47 4.71 5.62
N ALA A 223 3.15 5.86 5.02
CA ALA A 223 3.99 7.04 5.03
C ALA A 223 3.57 8.05 6.09
N ILE A 224 4.54 8.84 6.58
CA ILE A 224 4.28 9.96 7.49
C ILE A 224 3.75 11.18 6.75
N GLY A 225 3.93 11.23 5.41
CA GLY A 225 3.41 12.28 4.54
C GLY A 225 3.36 11.82 3.08
N THR A 226 2.64 12.58 2.25
CA THR A 226 2.46 12.28 0.83
C THR A 226 2.85 13.47 -0.03
N LEU A 227 3.83 13.29 -0.91
CA LEU A 227 4.29 14.27 -1.89
C LEU A 227 3.61 14.01 -3.24
N VAL A 228 2.92 15.03 -3.76
CA VAL A 228 2.27 15.02 -5.08
C VAL A 228 3.07 15.87 -6.05
N ILE A 229 3.66 15.24 -7.08
CA ILE A 229 4.55 15.90 -8.04
C ILE A 229 3.77 16.60 -9.15
N GLU A 230 2.89 15.89 -9.82
CA GLU A 230 1.99 16.41 -10.87
C GLU A 230 0.63 15.73 -10.74
N ALA A 231 -0.45 16.49 -10.88
CA ALA A 231 -1.80 15.95 -10.81
C ALA A 231 -2.79 16.76 -11.66
N ALA A 232 -3.55 16.10 -12.51
CA ALA A 232 -4.74 16.70 -13.09
C ALA A 232 -5.86 16.82 -12.04
N ALA A 233 -6.82 17.70 -12.25
CA ALA A 233 -7.90 18.02 -11.30
C ALA A 233 -8.74 16.80 -10.82
N ARG A 234 -8.73 15.67 -11.53
CA ARG A 234 -9.46 14.43 -11.18
C ARG A 234 -8.54 13.21 -11.33
N SER A 235 -7.34 13.27 -10.75
CA SER A 235 -6.35 12.21 -10.86
C SER A 235 -6.40 11.23 -9.68
N GLY A 236 -5.90 10.00 -9.91
CA GLY A 236 -5.76 8.98 -8.85
C GLY A 236 -4.78 9.40 -7.75
N SER A 237 -3.80 10.26 -8.04
CA SER A 237 -2.85 10.79 -7.05
C SER A 237 -3.53 11.71 -6.04
N LEU A 238 -4.58 12.45 -6.45
CA LEU A 238 -5.39 13.24 -5.52
C LEU A 238 -6.20 12.36 -4.56
N ILE A 239 -6.58 11.14 -4.97
CA ILE A 239 -7.20 10.17 -4.05
C ILE A 239 -6.21 9.81 -2.94
N THR A 240 -4.94 9.54 -3.27
CA THR A 240 -3.90 9.23 -2.29
C THR A 240 -3.67 10.40 -1.34
N ALA A 241 -3.59 11.64 -1.86
CA ALA A 241 -3.45 12.85 -1.04
C ALA A 241 -4.63 13.05 -0.08
N ASN A 242 -5.87 12.87 -0.56
CA ASN A 242 -7.06 13.00 0.28
C ASN A 242 -7.13 11.89 1.36
N LEU A 243 -6.70 10.67 1.04
CA LEU A 243 -6.58 9.59 2.02
C LEU A 243 -5.54 9.93 3.09
N ALA A 244 -4.39 10.49 2.70
CA ALA A 244 -3.38 10.98 3.65
C ALA A 244 -3.95 12.05 4.59
N LEU A 245 -4.65 13.05 4.06
CA LEU A 245 -5.30 14.10 4.87
C LEU A 245 -6.35 13.54 5.82
N ALA A 246 -7.17 12.59 5.36
CA ALA A 246 -8.20 11.95 6.19
C ALA A 246 -7.61 11.18 7.38
N GLU A 247 -6.37 10.71 7.27
CA GLU A 247 -5.63 10.01 8.31
C GLU A 247 -4.66 10.92 9.09
N GLY A 248 -4.80 12.26 8.94
CA GLY A 248 -3.97 13.25 9.65
C GLY A 248 -2.49 13.23 9.24
N ARG A 249 -2.19 12.85 7.98
CA ARG A 249 -0.84 12.89 7.44
C ARG A 249 -0.57 14.18 6.70
N GLU A 250 0.70 14.60 6.71
CA GLU A 250 1.11 15.75 5.94
C GLU A 250 0.95 15.52 4.43
N VAL A 251 0.48 16.55 3.74
CA VAL A 251 0.38 16.54 2.28
C VAL A 251 1.21 17.68 1.71
N PHE A 252 2.11 17.30 0.84
CA PHE A 252 3.03 18.15 0.12
C PHE A 252 2.66 18.19 -1.35
N ALA A 253 2.71 19.35 -1.99
CA ALA A 253 2.40 19.47 -3.40
C ALA A 253 3.38 20.44 -4.09
N LEU A 254 3.85 20.04 -5.27
CA LEU A 254 4.67 20.93 -6.09
C LEU A 254 3.79 21.95 -6.80
N PRO A 255 4.13 23.25 -6.76
CA PRO A 255 3.45 24.27 -7.54
C PRO A 255 3.77 24.06 -9.01
N GLY A 256 2.88 24.50 -9.89
CA GLY A 256 3.14 24.45 -11.32
C GLY A 256 2.42 25.51 -12.09
N ASN A 257 2.67 25.56 -13.40
CA ASN A 257 2.07 26.57 -14.27
C ASN A 257 0.53 26.45 -14.27
N ILE A 258 -0.15 27.57 -14.03
CA ILE A 258 -1.63 27.63 -13.97
C ILE A 258 -2.31 27.25 -15.29
N THR A 259 -1.61 27.28 -16.41
CA THR A 259 -2.12 26.84 -17.72
C THR A 259 -1.85 25.35 -18.00
N SER A 260 -1.07 24.67 -17.14
CA SER A 260 -0.82 23.22 -17.27
C SER A 260 -1.93 22.41 -16.61
N SER A 261 -2.57 21.54 -17.38
CA SER A 261 -3.59 20.62 -16.85
C SER A 261 -3.06 19.67 -15.76
N LEU A 262 -1.76 19.37 -15.76
CA LEU A 262 -1.12 18.50 -14.77
C LEU A 262 -0.67 19.23 -13.50
N SER A 263 -0.77 20.56 -13.47
CA SER A 263 -0.55 21.37 -12.28
C SER A 263 -1.86 21.77 -11.59
N ALA A 264 -3.00 21.57 -12.25
CA ALA A 264 -4.30 21.99 -11.71
C ALA A 264 -4.60 21.33 -10.36
N GLY A 265 -4.32 20.02 -10.22
CA GLY A 265 -4.57 19.29 -8.98
C GLY A 265 -3.59 19.64 -7.86
N THR A 266 -2.31 19.83 -8.15
CA THR A 266 -1.31 20.21 -7.13
C THR A 266 -1.53 21.63 -6.65
N ASN A 267 -1.82 22.58 -7.56
CA ASN A 267 -2.18 23.96 -7.21
C ASN A 267 -3.47 24.02 -6.37
N GLU A 268 -4.47 23.16 -6.68
CA GLU A 268 -5.68 23.02 -5.86
C GLU A 268 -5.38 22.49 -4.45
N LEU A 269 -4.49 21.50 -4.32
CA LEU A 269 -4.05 21.00 -3.02
C LEU A 269 -3.38 22.11 -2.19
N ILE A 270 -2.47 22.88 -2.78
CA ILE A 270 -1.81 24.01 -2.14
C ILE A 270 -2.84 25.06 -1.68
N ALA A 271 -3.79 25.41 -2.55
CA ALA A 271 -4.87 26.37 -2.23
C ALA A 271 -5.77 25.88 -1.07
N LYS A 272 -5.83 24.55 -0.84
CA LYS A 272 -6.57 23.91 0.26
C LYS A 272 -5.73 23.65 1.50
N GLY A 273 -4.48 24.11 1.55
CA GLY A 273 -3.62 24.02 2.71
C GLY A 273 -2.53 22.95 2.67
N ALA A 274 -2.38 22.20 1.56
CA ALA A 274 -1.21 21.36 1.41
C ALA A 274 0.06 22.21 1.36
N LYS A 275 1.16 21.74 1.98
CA LYS A 275 2.41 22.49 1.99
C LYS A 275 2.99 22.58 0.58
N CYS A 276 3.21 23.81 0.12
CA CYS A 276 3.88 24.08 -1.15
C CYS A 276 5.35 23.70 -1.04
N VAL A 277 5.84 22.85 -1.95
CA VAL A 277 7.20 22.35 -1.97
C VAL A 277 7.94 22.87 -3.20
N THR A 278 9.06 23.53 -2.97
CA THR A 278 9.98 24.03 -3.99
C THR A 278 11.38 23.46 -3.84
N LYS A 279 11.71 22.95 -2.65
CA LYS A 279 12.99 22.36 -2.26
C LYS A 279 12.77 21.28 -1.19
N THR A 280 13.74 20.43 -0.98
CA THR A 280 13.68 19.33 -0.01
C THR A 280 13.41 19.80 1.41
N GLU A 281 14.02 20.92 1.80
CA GLU A 281 13.90 21.50 3.15
C GLU A 281 12.47 21.80 3.51
N ASP A 282 11.61 22.19 2.55
CA ASP A 282 10.18 22.45 2.77
C ASP A 282 9.45 21.20 3.32
N ILE A 283 9.95 20.00 3.02
CA ILE A 283 9.42 18.73 3.55
C ILE A 283 10.08 18.40 4.89
N LEU A 284 11.41 18.55 4.97
CA LEU A 284 12.17 18.17 6.16
C LEU A 284 11.78 18.98 7.39
N GLU A 285 11.51 20.27 7.23
CA GLU A 285 11.07 21.18 8.31
C GLU A 285 9.81 20.70 9.05
N GLU A 286 8.91 19.91 8.41
CA GLU A 286 7.73 19.36 9.06
C GLU A 286 8.05 18.17 9.99
N PHE A 287 9.21 17.56 9.84
CA PHE A 287 9.56 16.32 10.55
C PHE A 287 10.79 16.41 11.44
N TYR A 288 11.54 17.51 11.35
CA TYR A 288 12.80 17.75 12.10
C TYR A 288 12.77 19.15 12.76
N GLN A 289 11.70 19.44 13.50
CA GLN A 289 11.64 20.65 14.37
C GLN A 289 12.43 20.45 15.66
#